data_99e336cba837b39142812a93382f1821
#
_entry.id   99e336cba837b39142812a93382f1821
#
_cell.length_a   1.000
_cell.length_b   1.000
_cell.length_c   1.000
_cell.angle_alpha   90.00
_cell.angle_beta   90.00
_cell.angle_gamma   90.00
#
_symmetry.space_group_name_H-M   'P 1'
#
loop_
_entity.id
_entity.type
_entity.pdbx_description
1 polymer ?
#
loop_
_entity_poly.entity_id
_entity_poly.type
_entity_poly.pdbx_seq_one_letter_code
_entity_poly.pdbx_strand_id
1 'polypeptide(L)'
;VRSNTRQDKKKNYIDLNVAEKETTTEHKEPQTTVERVTEKIVEIETTTEDTKQVDAPVINEDDTEAVNGITYSFNENSVIKWPLKGDIVLGFNMDNTIYFPTLDVYRCNPAIMINATEGEDVRSGVKGVVTQVYSDNETGTTMKILAGDGYEITYGQLKDIAVGIGDNLDENTVIGKVAAPTKYYTKEGSNLYMMLTKDGLALDPMLFLEEEQ
;
A
#
# COMPACT_ATOMS: atom_id res chain seq x y z
N VAL A 1 13.47 -60.45 -29.60
CA VAL A 1 12.46 -59.60 -30.21
C VAL A 1 11.61 -59.06 -29.09
N ARG A 2 11.78 -57.77 -28.74
CA ARG A 2 11.04 -57.09 -27.70
C ARG A 2 10.00 -56.21 -28.37
N SER A 3 8.74 -56.49 -28.14
CA SER A 3 7.61 -55.64 -28.56
C SER A 3 7.36 -54.57 -27.50
N ASN A 4 7.36 -53.32 -27.94
CA ASN A 4 7.13 -52.11 -27.16
C ASN A 4 5.68 -51.71 -27.30
N THR A 5 4.88 -51.87 -26.26
CA THR A 5 3.50 -51.43 -26.26
C THR A 5 3.41 -50.07 -25.57
N ARG A 6 3.23 -49.02 -26.36
CA ARG A 6 2.88 -47.68 -25.85
C ARG A 6 1.39 -47.67 -25.51
N GLN A 7 1.08 -47.43 -24.23
CA GLN A 7 -0.28 -47.11 -23.81
C GLN A 7 -0.50 -45.59 -23.91
N ASP A 8 -1.41 -45.18 -24.79
CA ASP A 8 -1.93 -43.87 -24.92
C ASP A 8 -2.84 -43.54 -23.72
N LYS A 9 -2.41 -42.57 -22.89
CA LYS A 9 -3.28 -41.98 -21.87
C LYS A 9 -4.23 -40.97 -22.53
N LYS A 10 -5.50 -41.35 -22.72
CA LYS A 10 -6.56 -40.44 -23.09
C LYS A 10 -6.76 -39.37 -22.00
N LYS A 11 -6.62 -38.11 -22.38
CA LYS A 11 -7.00 -36.96 -21.58
C LYS A 11 -8.53 -36.85 -21.56
N ASN A 12 -9.14 -36.97 -20.39
CA ASN A 12 -10.56 -36.68 -20.19
C ASN A 12 -10.73 -35.15 -20.15
N TYR A 13 -11.24 -34.58 -21.22
CA TYR A 13 -11.82 -33.25 -21.22
C TYR A 13 -13.27 -33.36 -20.78
N ILE A 14 -13.65 -32.60 -19.73
CA ILE A 14 -15.04 -32.42 -19.34
C ILE A 14 -15.64 -31.36 -20.26
N ASP A 15 -16.60 -31.76 -21.09
CA ASP A 15 -17.37 -30.88 -21.94
C ASP A 15 -18.46 -30.19 -21.11
N LEU A 16 -18.39 -28.86 -20.98
CA LEU A 16 -19.35 -28.04 -20.23
C LEU A 16 -20.49 -27.47 -21.04
N ASN A 17 -20.92 -28.17 -22.09
CA ASN A 17 -22.09 -27.80 -22.90
C ASN A 17 -23.19 -28.86 -22.77
N VAL A 18 -24.00 -28.78 -21.72
CA VAL A 18 -25.34 -29.42 -21.74
C VAL A 18 -26.38 -28.56 -21.03
N ALA A 19 -27.23 -27.99 -21.89
CA ALA A 19 -28.66 -27.76 -21.73
C ALA A 19 -29.18 -26.69 -20.74
N GLU A 20 -29.57 -25.61 -21.39
CA GLU A 20 -30.74 -24.81 -21.00
C GLU A 20 -31.95 -25.70 -20.79
N LYS A 21 -32.61 -25.54 -19.66
CA LYS A 21 -34.01 -25.90 -19.47
C LYS A 21 -34.70 -24.75 -18.76
N GLU A 22 -35.47 -24.03 -19.52
CA GLU A 22 -36.41 -23.01 -19.10
C GLU A 22 -37.32 -23.54 -18.00
N THR A 23 -37.43 -22.80 -16.91
CA THR A 23 -38.57 -22.90 -15.99
C THR A 23 -39.03 -21.47 -15.71
N THR A 24 -40.04 -21.06 -16.42
CA THR A 24 -40.80 -19.83 -16.17
C THR A 24 -41.49 -19.93 -14.83
N THR A 25 -41.12 -19.06 -13.92
CA THR A 25 -41.94 -18.82 -12.72
C THR A 25 -42.17 -17.31 -12.63
N GLU A 26 -43.39 -16.93 -12.92
CA GLU A 26 -43.95 -15.61 -12.70
C GLU A 26 -43.77 -15.18 -11.27
N HIS A 27 -43.07 -14.08 -11.01
CA HIS A 27 -43.13 -13.38 -9.74
C HIS A 27 -43.56 -11.94 -9.96
N LYS A 28 -44.78 -11.72 -9.46
CA LYS A 28 -45.55 -10.46 -9.40
C LYS A 28 -44.75 -9.38 -8.68
N GLU A 29 -44.51 -8.26 -9.34
CA GLU A 29 -44.05 -7.02 -8.72
C GLU A 29 -45.10 -6.44 -7.80
N PRO A 30 -44.72 -5.94 -6.61
CA PRO A 30 -45.53 -4.97 -5.89
C PRO A 30 -45.17 -3.56 -6.32
N GLN A 31 -46.09 -2.89 -6.94
CA GLN A 31 -46.06 -1.46 -7.20
C GLN A 31 -45.99 -0.71 -5.87
N THR A 32 -44.90 0.02 -5.62
CA THR A 32 -44.86 1.01 -4.54
C THR A 32 -45.03 2.41 -5.15
N THR A 33 -46.09 2.99 -4.75
CA THR A 33 -46.57 4.36 -5.00
C THR A 33 -45.51 5.39 -4.61
N VAL A 34 -45.12 6.22 -5.56
CA VAL A 34 -44.24 7.38 -5.29
C VAL A 34 -45.07 8.49 -4.72
N GLU A 35 -45.01 8.71 -3.42
CA GLU A 35 -45.49 9.98 -2.82
C GLU A 35 -44.39 11.04 -2.95
N ARG A 36 -44.77 12.08 -3.67
CA ARG A 36 -44.03 13.29 -3.93
C ARG A 36 -44.08 14.16 -2.69
N VAL A 37 -43.01 14.22 -1.89
CA VAL A 37 -42.85 15.18 -0.81
C VAL A 37 -42.15 16.42 -1.38
N THR A 38 -42.89 17.50 -1.42
CA THR A 38 -42.45 18.84 -1.80
C THR A 38 -41.45 19.41 -0.82
N GLU A 39 -40.40 19.99 -1.37
CA GLU A 39 -39.32 20.72 -0.74
C GLU A 39 -39.81 21.81 0.24
N LYS A 40 -39.15 21.85 1.39
CA LYS A 40 -39.08 23.04 2.21
C LYS A 40 -37.62 23.44 2.36
N ILE A 41 -37.24 24.42 1.55
CA ILE A 41 -35.94 25.08 1.63
C ILE A 41 -35.90 25.83 2.94
N VAL A 42 -35.01 25.44 3.84
CA VAL A 42 -34.63 26.26 5.00
C VAL A 42 -33.31 26.92 4.64
N GLU A 43 -33.40 28.22 4.43
CA GLU A 43 -32.29 29.15 4.27
C GLU A 43 -31.47 29.14 5.57
N ILE A 44 -30.24 28.63 5.52
CA ILE A 44 -29.26 28.72 6.62
C ILE A 44 -28.29 29.82 6.22
N GLU A 45 -28.33 30.91 6.98
CA GLU A 45 -27.42 32.04 6.87
C GLU A 45 -25.95 31.55 6.97
N THR A 46 -25.17 31.93 5.98
CA THR A 46 -23.73 31.68 5.90
C THR A 46 -23.00 32.63 6.84
N THR A 47 -22.60 32.13 7.99
CA THR A 47 -21.58 32.82 8.78
C THR A 47 -20.20 32.41 8.24
N THR A 48 -19.57 33.35 7.55
CA THR A 48 -18.18 33.22 7.07
C THR A 48 -17.25 33.29 8.27
N GLU A 49 -16.74 32.15 8.72
CA GLU A 49 -15.49 32.09 9.49
C GLU A 49 -14.32 31.78 8.57
N ASP A 50 -13.37 32.68 8.62
CA ASP A 50 -12.14 32.76 7.87
C ASP A 50 -11.26 31.50 8.14
N THR A 51 -11.43 30.47 7.34
CA THR A 51 -10.49 29.34 7.35
C THR A 51 -9.35 29.69 6.41
N LYS A 52 -8.24 30.14 6.97
CA LYS A 52 -6.96 30.24 6.26
C LYS A 52 -6.64 28.88 5.66
N GLN A 53 -6.90 28.78 4.38
CA GLN A 53 -6.41 27.72 3.52
C GLN A 53 -4.90 27.89 3.45
N VAL A 54 -4.15 27.04 4.16
CA VAL A 54 -2.72 26.88 3.93
C VAL A 54 -2.61 26.11 2.62
N ASP A 55 -2.25 26.83 1.56
CA ASP A 55 -1.82 26.26 0.30
C ASP A 55 -0.64 25.31 0.59
N ALA A 56 -0.91 24.01 0.56
CA ALA A 56 0.15 23.02 0.49
C ALA A 56 0.86 23.21 -0.86
N PRO A 57 2.19 23.30 -0.89
CA PRO A 57 2.91 23.41 -2.15
C PRO A 57 2.61 22.17 -2.98
N VAL A 58 1.99 22.38 -4.16
CA VAL A 58 1.87 21.36 -5.18
C VAL A 58 3.28 21.18 -5.75
N ILE A 59 3.96 20.13 -5.32
CA ILE A 59 5.23 19.72 -5.91
C ILE A 59 4.90 19.10 -7.26
N ASN A 60 5.20 19.79 -8.36
CA ASN A 60 5.06 19.24 -9.71
C ASN A 60 6.05 18.08 -9.86
N GLU A 61 5.60 16.95 -10.40
CA GLU A 61 6.38 15.72 -10.58
C GLU A 61 7.61 15.87 -11.51
N ASP A 62 7.85 17.06 -12.07
CA ASP A 62 8.91 17.32 -13.06
C ASP A 62 10.11 18.13 -12.49
N ASP A 63 10.11 18.47 -11.19
CA ASP A 63 11.21 19.20 -10.52
C ASP A 63 11.91 18.31 -9.48
N THR A 64 12.50 17.21 -9.93
CA THR A 64 13.13 16.19 -9.04
C THR A 64 14.55 16.57 -8.58
N GLU A 65 15.07 17.76 -8.83
CA GLU A 65 16.49 18.03 -8.59
C GLU A 65 16.86 18.89 -7.38
N ALA A 66 15.97 19.62 -6.73
CA ALA A 66 16.34 20.32 -5.47
C ALA A 66 15.12 20.78 -4.66
N VAL A 67 14.69 20.02 -3.68
CA VAL A 67 13.86 20.56 -2.61
C VAL A 67 14.78 21.24 -1.61
N ASN A 68 14.63 22.56 -1.44
CA ASN A 68 15.49 23.39 -0.56
C ASN A 68 16.99 23.42 -0.88
N GLY A 69 17.40 23.19 -2.13
CA GLY A 69 18.82 23.25 -2.53
C GLY A 69 19.66 22.04 -2.08
N ILE A 70 19.03 20.97 -1.61
CA ILE A 70 19.69 19.71 -1.27
C ILE A 70 19.38 18.71 -2.38
N THR A 71 20.41 18.17 -3.02
CA THR A 71 20.30 17.10 -3.99
C THR A 71 20.39 15.75 -3.27
N TYR A 72 19.37 14.91 -3.41
CA TYR A 72 19.40 13.54 -2.97
C TYR A 72 19.77 12.66 -4.15
N SER A 73 20.69 11.72 -3.94
CA SER A 73 21.05 10.74 -4.96
C SER A 73 20.88 9.34 -4.36
N PHE A 74 19.89 8.65 -4.83
CA PHE A 74 19.68 7.23 -4.54
C PHE A 74 19.65 6.49 -5.87
N ASN A 75 20.41 5.40 -5.99
CA ASN A 75 20.52 4.64 -7.22
C ASN A 75 20.53 3.14 -6.94
N GLU A 76 20.61 2.32 -7.97
CA GLU A 76 20.56 0.86 -7.87
C GLU A 76 21.67 0.22 -7.01
N ASN A 77 22.76 0.94 -6.71
CA ASN A 77 23.84 0.50 -5.83
C ASN A 77 23.73 1.07 -4.41
N SER A 78 22.70 1.87 -4.15
CA SER A 78 22.46 2.44 -2.82
C SER A 78 21.90 1.39 -1.87
N VAL A 79 22.20 1.57 -0.58
CA VAL A 79 21.79 0.65 0.48
C VAL A 79 20.81 1.37 1.40
N ILE A 80 19.73 0.69 1.76
CA ILE A 80 18.75 1.14 2.75
C ILE A 80 19.08 0.49 4.09
N LYS A 81 19.20 1.28 5.12
CA LYS A 81 19.30 0.74 6.48
C LYS A 81 17.97 0.20 6.95
N TRP A 82 17.99 -0.83 7.78
CA TRP A 82 16.77 -1.35 8.37
C TRP A 82 16.04 -0.27 9.18
N PRO A 83 14.77 0.03 8.86
CA PRO A 83 13.99 1.03 9.57
C PRO A 83 13.69 0.62 11.01
N LEU A 84 13.65 -0.67 11.28
CA LEU A 84 13.55 -1.35 12.57
C LEU A 84 14.03 -2.80 12.42
N LYS A 85 14.21 -3.52 13.52
CA LYS A 85 14.62 -4.93 13.53
C LYS A 85 13.38 -5.81 13.64
N GLY A 86 13.27 -6.79 12.75
CA GLY A 86 12.15 -7.75 12.78
C GLY A 86 12.14 -8.68 11.59
N ASP A 87 11.45 -9.81 11.73
CA ASP A 87 11.27 -10.79 10.66
C ASP A 87 10.28 -10.29 9.60
N ILE A 88 10.45 -10.70 8.36
CA ILE A 88 9.50 -10.41 7.28
C ILE A 88 8.29 -11.33 7.42
N VAL A 89 7.12 -10.77 7.71
CA VAL A 89 5.85 -11.52 7.82
C VAL A 89 5.12 -11.66 6.49
N LEU A 90 5.25 -10.66 5.60
CA LEU A 90 4.77 -10.72 4.22
C LEU A 90 5.87 -10.15 3.32
N GLY A 91 6.39 -10.96 2.39
CA GLY A 91 7.44 -10.56 1.45
C GLY A 91 6.90 -9.87 0.21
N PHE A 92 7.76 -9.11 -0.46
CA PHE A 92 7.48 -8.58 -1.80
C PHE A 92 7.26 -9.70 -2.80
N ASN A 93 6.22 -9.59 -3.63
CA ASN A 93 6.03 -10.47 -4.77
C ASN A 93 5.05 -9.85 -5.78
N MET A 94 5.55 -9.40 -6.91
CA MET A 94 4.75 -8.85 -8.00
C MET A 94 4.56 -9.84 -9.16
N ASP A 95 5.37 -10.90 -9.22
CA ASP A 95 5.29 -11.92 -10.27
C ASP A 95 4.25 -13.00 -9.94
N ASN A 96 4.08 -13.28 -8.66
CA ASN A 96 3.14 -14.30 -8.18
C ASN A 96 2.32 -13.74 -7.00
N THR A 97 1.21 -14.41 -6.71
CA THR A 97 0.41 -14.08 -5.54
C THR A 97 0.94 -14.74 -4.27
N ILE A 98 0.86 -14.04 -3.15
CA ILE A 98 1.09 -14.58 -1.80
C ILE A 98 -0.20 -14.56 -1.00
N TYR A 99 -0.30 -15.40 0.02
CA TYR A 99 -1.46 -15.48 0.89
C TYR A 99 -1.43 -14.39 1.96
N PHE A 100 -2.52 -13.65 2.09
CA PHE A 100 -2.75 -12.66 3.15
C PHE A 100 -3.68 -13.26 4.22
N PRO A 101 -3.16 -13.64 5.39
CA PRO A 101 -3.90 -14.39 6.41
C PRO A 101 -5.14 -13.66 6.95
N THR A 102 -5.05 -12.35 7.18
CA THR A 102 -6.20 -11.56 7.68
C THR A 102 -7.33 -11.50 6.68
N LEU A 103 -7.01 -11.32 5.39
CA LEU A 103 -7.99 -11.15 4.33
C LEU A 103 -8.50 -12.48 3.77
N ASP A 104 -7.80 -13.58 4.02
CA ASP A 104 -8.05 -14.92 3.48
C ASP A 104 -8.06 -14.92 1.93
N VAL A 105 -7.11 -14.20 1.31
CA VAL A 105 -6.97 -14.07 -0.14
C VAL A 105 -5.53 -14.23 -0.61
N TYR A 106 -5.36 -14.55 -1.89
CA TYR A 106 -4.09 -14.51 -2.60
C TYR A 106 -4.04 -13.27 -3.48
N ARG A 107 -3.00 -12.44 -3.31
CA ARG A 107 -2.75 -11.25 -4.17
C ARG A 107 -1.26 -10.98 -4.30
N CYS A 108 -0.86 -10.20 -5.32
CA CYS A 108 0.49 -9.65 -5.41
C CYS A 108 0.73 -8.67 -4.25
N ASN A 109 1.98 -8.57 -3.82
CA ASN A 109 2.39 -7.68 -2.74
C ASN A 109 3.54 -6.76 -3.20
N PRO A 110 3.29 -5.44 -3.34
CA PRO A 110 4.31 -4.49 -3.79
C PRO A 110 5.26 -4.02 -2.67
N ALA A 111 5.15 -4.58 -1.48
CA ALA A 111 5.86 -4.14 -0.28
C ALA A 111 6.38 -5.32 0.52
N ILE A 112 7.16 -5.03 1.56
CA ILE A 112 7.43 -5.97 2.64
C ILE A 112 6.71 -5.50 3.91
N MET A 113 6.28 -6.44 4.77
CA MET A 113 5.82 -6.17 6.11
C MET A 113 6.80 -6.73 7.11
N ILE A 114 7.37 -5.87 7.93
CA ILE A 114 8.38 -6.23 8.94
C ILE A 114 7.67 -6.36 10.28
N ASN A 115 7.75 -7.52 10.92
CA ASN A 115 7.20 -7.74 12.25
C ASN A 115 7.79 -6.76 13.25
N ALA A 116 6.95 -6.18 14.10
CA ALA A 116 7.39 -5.18 15.07
C ALA A 116 6.47 -5.13 16.28
N THR A 117 6.93 -4.48 17.35
CA THR A 117 6.12 -4.21 18.53
C THR A 117 5.44 -2.85 18.38
N GLU A 118 4.15 -2.76 18.73
CA GLU A 118 3.47 -1.46 18.79
C GLU A 118 4.22 -0.48 19.69
N GLY A 119 4.47 0.74 19.19
CA GLY A 119 5.21 1.78 19.85
C GLY A 119 6.72 1.74 19.63
N GLU A 120 7.23 0.76 18.89
CA GLU A 120 8.64 0.71 18.48
C GLU A 120 8.99 1.86 17.53
N ASP A 121 10.19 2.42 17.67
CA ASP A 121 10.65 3.53 16.84
C ASP A 121 10.94 3.06 15.40
N VAL A 122 10.39 3.80 14.44
CA VAL A 122 10.67 3.62 13.01
C VAL A 122 11.65 4.69 12.55
N ARG A 123 12.69 4.27 11.81
CA ARG A 123 13.73 5.16 11.29
C ARG A 123 13.65 5.26 9.78
N SER A 124 14.16 6.36 9.22
CA SER A 124 14.10 6.64 7.80
C SER A 124 14.77 5.57 6.92
N GLY A 125 15.87 4.99 7.35
CA GLY A 125 16.65 4.05 6.51
C GLY A 125 17.45 4.70 5.38
N VAL A 126 17.05 5.88 4.90
CA VAL A 126 17.69 6.63 3.81
C VAL A 126 17.76 8.12 4.12
N LYS A 127 18.62 8.82 3.39
CA LYS A 127 18.54 10.28 3.26
C LYS A 127 17.46 10.64 2.27
N GLY A 128 16.66 11.66 2.57
CA GLY A 128 15.58 12.06 1.68
C GLY A 128 14.75 13.19 2.24
N VAL A 129 13.67 13.51 1.57
CA VAL A 129 12.70 14.52 2.00
C VAL A 129 11.31 13.89 2.12
N VAL A 130 10.58 14.27 3.17
CA VAL A 130 9.19 13.84 3.36
C VAL A 130 8.32 14.56 2.34
N THR A 131 7.73 13.81 1.41
CA THR A 131 6.85 14.37 0.37
C THR A 131 5.38 14.32 0.77
N GLN A 132 4.98 13.29 1.50
CA GLN A 132 3.58 13.10 1.90
C GLN A 132 3.46 12.45 3.28
N VAL A 133 2.42 12.85 4.02
CA VAL A 133 1.93 12.14 5.21
C VAL A 133 0.41 12.12 5.10
N TYR A 134 -0.18 10.93 5.06
CA TYR A 134 -1.62 10.76 4.85
C TYR A 134 -2.15 9.53 5.61
N SER A 135 -3.46 9.36 5.64
CA SER A 135 -4.12 8.19 6.21
C SER A 135 -4.72 7.33 5.11
N ASP A 136 -4.41 6.05 5.12
CA ASP A 136 -4.94 5.04 4.22
C ASP A 136 -5.68 3.95 5.01
N ASN A 137 -6.70 3.35 4.41
CA ASN A 137 -7.51 2.33 5.10
C ASN A 137 -6.73 1.03 5.36
N GLU A 138 -5.84 0.65 4.44
CA GLU A 138 -5.06 -0.58 4.53
C GLU A 138 -3.78 -0.35 5.34
N THR A 139 -3.00 0.67 4.98
CA THR A 139 -1.69 0.94 5.56
C THR A 139 -1.70 1.93 6.73
N GLY A 140 -2.89 2.42 7.15
CA GLY A 140 -3.02 3.36 8.27
C GLY A 140 -2.36 4.70 7.99
N THR A 141 -1.74 5.31 9.00
CA THR A 141 -0.92 6.51 8.80
C THR A 141 0.31 6.13 8.00
N THR A 142 0.47 6.78 6.88
CA THR A 142 1.46 6.44 5.84
C THR A 142 2.27 7.68 5.49
N MET A 143 3.57 7.50 5.30
CA MET A 143 4.54 8.54 4.95
C MET A 143 5.29 8.13 3.69
N LYS A 144 5.53 9.10 2.81
CA LYS A 144 6.38 8.95 1.63
C LYS A 144 7.62 9.81 1.75
N ILE A 145 8.76 9.24 1.39
CA ILE A 145 10.08 9.87 1.43
C ILE A 145 10.71 9.75 0.05
N LEU A 146 10.99 10.87 -0.59
CA LEU A 146 11.75 10.94 -1.83
C LEU A 146 13.25 10.82 -1.49
N ALA A 147 13.89 9.77 -1.99
CA ALA A 147 15.31 9.48 -1.75
C ALA A 147 16.23 10.02 -2.88
N GLY A 148 15.65 10.48 -3.99
CA GLY A 148 16.35 11.00 -5.17
C GLY A 148 16.24 10.07 -6.37
N ASP A 149 16.57 10.62 -7.55
CA ASP A 149 16.61 9.88 -8.84
C ASP A 149 15.35 9.03 -9.11
N GLY A 150 14.15 9.53 -8.72
CA GLY A 150 12.86 8.85 -8.88
C GLY A 150 12.61 7.70 -7.90
N TYR A 151 13.49 7.49 -6.91
CA TYR A 151 13.26 6.51 -5.84
C TYR A 151 12.45 7.12 -4.71
N GLU A 152 11.37 6.44 -4.33
CA GLU A 152 10.51 6.82 -3.21
C GLU A 152 10.31 5.61 -2.27
N ILE A 153 10.40 5.86 -0.96
CA ILE A 153 10.09 4.88 0.06
C ILE A 153 8.78 5.27 0.75
N THR A 154 7.87 4.32 0.85
CA THR A 154 6.61 4.48 1.57
C THR A 154 6.62 3.62 2.82
N TYR A 155 6.46 4.26 3.99
CA TYR A 155 6.26 3.60 5.27
C TYR A 155 4.80 3.72 5.71
N GLY A 156 4.18 2.62 6.07
CA GLY A 156 2.80 2.57 6.57
C GLY A 156 2.70 1.92 7.95
N GLN A 157 1.51 1.93 8.52
CA GLN A 157 1.19 1.48 9.89
C GLN A 157 1.96 2.26 10.96
N LEU A 158 2.08 3.58 10.73
CA LEU A 158 2.75 4.51 11.63
C LEU A 158 1.78 5.15 12.62
N LYS A 159 2.32 5.57 13.76
CA LYS A 159 1.73 6.50 14.73
C LYS A 159 2.78 7.44 15.28
N ASP A 160 2.36 8.46 16.02
CA ASP A 160 3.26 9.42 16.68
C ASP A 160 4.32 9.95 15.72
N ILE A 161 3.88 10.45 14.55
CA ILE A 161 4.76 10.99 13.50
C ILE A 161 5.62 12.11 14.08
N ALA A 162 6.95 11.99 13.92
CA ALA A 162 7.95 12.89 14.51
C ALA A 162 8.47 13.96 13.53
N VAL A 163 8.10 13.88 12.24
CA VAL A 163 8.59 14.74 11.15
C VAL A 163 7.45 15.22 10.28
N GLY A 164 7.62 16.35 9.58
CA GLY A 164 6.62 16.95 8.73
C GLY A 164 6.94 16.85 7.24
N ILE A 165 5.95 17.18 6.40
CA ILE A 165 6.14 17.32 4.95
C ILE A 165 7.15 18.43 4.68
N GLY A 166 8.15 18.15 3.83
CA GLY A 166 9.26 19.06 3.51
C GLY A 166 10.46 18.91 4.42
N ASP A 167 10.40 18.12 5.49
CA ASP A 167 11.55 17.86 6.34
C ASP A 167 12.60 17.00 5.62
N ASN A 168 13.86 17.42 5.74
CA ASN A 168 15.01 16.67 5.27
C ASN A 168 15.41 15.63 6.31
N LEU A 169 15.57 14.41 5.88
CA LEU A 169 15.90 13.26 6.74
C LEU A 169 17.31 12.77 6.46
N ASP A 170 18.04 12.48 7.54
CA ASP A 170 19.22 11.65 7.49
C ASP A 170 18.85 10.18 7.74
N GLU A 171 19.71 9.25 7.30
CA GLU A 171 19.64 7.84 7.69
C GLU A 171 19.52 7.73 9.22
N ASN A 172 18.73 6.86 9.75
CA ASN A 172 18.45 6.69 11.18
C ASN A 172 17.63 7.81 11.87
N THR A 173 17.16 8.83 11.15
CA THR A 173 16.20 9.79 11.73
C THR A 173 14.92 9.04 12.13
N VAL A 174 14.49 9.21 13.40
CA VAL A 174 13.20 8.65 13.85
C VAL A 174 12.07 9.42 13.17
N ILE A 175 11.26 8.72 12.40
CA ILE A 175 10.14 9.31 11.64
C ILE A 175 8.78 9.13 12.32
N GLY A 176 8.68 8.20 13.26
CA GLY A 176 7.47 7.88 14.01
C GLY A 176 7.62 6.56 14.74
N LYS A 177 6.49 5.97 15.09
CA LYS A 177 6.42 4.69 15.80
C LYS A 177 5.50 3.72 15.07
N VAL A 178 5.68 2.42 15.32
CA VAL A 178 4.78 1.38 14.82
C VAL A 178 3.42 1.51 15.50
N ALA A 179 2.35 1.51 14.70
CA ALA A 179 0.97 1.53 15.18
C ALA A 179 0.46 0.12 15.54
N ALA A 180 -0.70 0.05 16.18
CA ALA A 180 -1.49 -1.16 16.19
C ALA A 180 -1.87 -1.54 14.75
N PRO A 181 -2.01 -2.84 14.41
CA PRO A 181 -2.32 -3.27 13.05
C PRO A 181 -3.70 -2.74 12.63
N THR A 182 -3.81 -2.32 11.37
CA THR A 182 -5.13 -2.02 10.79
C THR A 182 -5.97 -3.31 10.71
N LYS A 183 -7.27 -3.17 10.42
CA LYS A 183 -8.16 -4.32 10.20
C LYS A 183 -7.71 -5.28 9.08
N TYR A 184 -6.78 -4.85 8.24
CA TYR A 184 -6.24 -5.62 7.12
C TYR A 184 -5.07 -6.54 7.51
N TYR A 185 -4.48 -6.34 8.71
CA TYR A 185 -3.28 -7.06 9.18
C TYR A 185 -3.42 -7.61 10.62
N THR A 186 -4.64 -7.88 11.07
CA THR A 186 -4.89 -8.31 12.46
C THR A 186 -4.30 -9.68 12.79
N LYS A 187 -4.21 -10.59 11.82
CA LYS A 187 -3.56 -11.91 12.00
C LYS A 187 -2.05 -11.84 11.84
N GLU A 188 -1.56 -10.92 11.01
CA GLU A 188 -0.14 -10.63 10.82
C GLU A 188 0.46 -9.96 12.07
N GLY A 189 -0.39 -9.28 12.86
CA GLY A 189 0.04 -8.54 14.04
C GLY A 189 0.60 -7.16 13.72
N SER A 190 1.16 -6.49 14.73
CA SER A 190 1.82 -5.19 14.54
C SER A 190 3.03 -5.35 13.63
N ASN A 191 3.10 -4.54 12.62
CA ASN A 191 4.14 -4.60 11.60
C ASN A 191 4.34 -3.23 10.96
N LEU A 192 5.51 -3.03 10.37
CA LEU A 192 5.82 -1.89 9.53
C LEU A 192 5.61 -2.29 8.06
N TYR A 193 4.73 -1.57 7.36
CA TYR A 193 4.64 -1.63 5.90
C TYR A 193 5.78 -0.83 5.29
N MET A 194 6.55 -1.40 4.37
CA MET A 194 7.63 -0.74 3.64
C MET A 194 7.56 -1.07 2.15
N MET A 195 7.38 -0.06 1.30
CA MET A 195 7.38 -0.19 -0.14
C MET A 195 8.46 0.71 -0.73
N LEU A 196 9.23 0.20 -1.68
CA LEU A 196 10.18 0.95 -2.49
C LEU A 196 9.64 1.06 -3.90
N THR A 197 9.68 2.26 -4.47
CA THR A 197 9.35 2.48 -5.88
C THR A 197 10.45 3.22 -6.61
N LYS A 198 10.56 2.97 -7.92
CA LYS A 198 11.38 3.75 -8.87
C LYS A 198 10.47 4.22 -9.99
N ASP A 199 10.33 5.52 -10.17
CA ASP A 199 9.46 6.12 -11.17
C ASP A 199 8.02 5.54 -11.11
N GLY A 200 7.51 5.31 -9.89
CA GLY A 200 6.19 4.74 -9.62
C GLY A 200 6.08 3.23 -9.76
N LEU A 201 7.13 2.52 -10.18
CA LEU A 201 7.14 1.05 -10.27
C LEU A 201 7.69 0.44 -8.98
N ALA A 202 6.95 -0.54 -8.41
CA ALA A 202 7.37 -1.22 -7.19
C ALA A 202 8.60 -2.09 -7.43
N LEU A 203 9.58 -1.98 -6.53
CA LEU A 203 10.80 -2.77 -6.48
C LEU A 203 10.83 -3.58 -5.19
N ASP A 204 11.53 -4.72 -5.22
CA ASP A 204 11.77 -5.52 -4.01
C ASP A 204 12.71 -4.78 -3.05
N PRO A 205 12.21 -4.31 -1.88
CA PRO A 205 13.05 -3.63 -0.91
C PRO A 205 14.22 -4.47 -0.40
N MET A 206 14.06 -5.81 -0.38
CA MET A 206 15.11 -6.72 0.11
C MET A 206 16.39 -6.67 -0.71
N LEU A 207 16.32 -6.24 -1.98
CA LEU A 207 17.50 -6.06 -2.83
C LEU A 207 18.35 -4.86 -2.45
N PHE A 208 17.79 -3.93 -1.66
CA PHE A 208 18.41 -2.66 -1.28
C PHE A 208 18.72 -2.59 0.23
N LEU A 209 18.09 -3.42 1.05
CA LEU A 209 18.35 -3.45 2.49
C LEU A 209 19.77 -3.93 2.78
N GLU A 210 20.42 -3.33 3.80
CA GLU A 210 21.72 -3.77 4.27
C GLU A 210 21.67 -5.25 4.73
N GLU A 211 22.73 -6.00 4.48
CA GLU A 211 22.85 -7.38 4.97
C GLU A 211 22.86 -7.38 6.50
N GLU A 212 22.05 -8.24 7.13
CA GLU A 212 22.11 -8.46 8.57
C GLU A 212 23.46 -9.08 8.95
N GLN A 213 24.19 -8.42 9.85
CA GLN A 213 25.46 -8.91 10.37
C GLN A 213 25.25 -9.86 11.55
#